data_2923c3aac9f5118773f253b1aa125232
#
_entry.id   2923c3aac9f5118773f253b1aa125232
#
_cell.length_a   1.000
_cell.length_b   1.000
_cell.length_c   1.000
_cell.angle_alpha   90.00
_cell.angle_beta   90.00
_cell.angle_gamma   90.00
#
_symmetry.space_group_name_H-M   'P 1'
#
loop_
_entity.id
_entity.type
_entity.pdbx_description
1 polymer ?
#
loop_
_entity_poly.entity_id
_entity_poly.type
_entity_poly.pdbx_seq_one_letter_code
_entity_poly.pdbx_strand_id
1 'polypeptide(L)'
;ICSNREMFPDAPENGLYIFDEDAPVGENAVAYLGLDDSVVEYEITSNRVDCFSVLGIAREAAATFHKEFVPPVVTETGNNEDVNDYIKVSVKDQDLCSRYTARVVKNIKFAPSPKWMQERLRAHGIRPINNLVDITNYVMEEYGQPMHAYDLDTIEGKEIIVRRAAAGEKFVTLDGQERQLDENVLMIKKKKKAVGI
;
A
#
# COMPACT_ATOMS: atom_id res chain seq x y z
N ILE A 1 11.02 31.72 6.14
CA ILE A 1 10.21 30.73 6.89
C ILE A 1 9.33 30.05 5.86
N CYS A 2 9.50 28.74 5.69
CA CYS A 2 8.81 27.95 4.67
C CYS A 2 7.45 27.46 5.16
N SER A 3 6.49 27.37 4.25
CA SER A 3 5.22 26.70 4.48
C SER A 3 5.36 25.16 4.33
N ASN A 4 4.39 24.43 4.83
CA ASN A 4 4.33 22.98 4.62
C ASN A 4 4.42 22.60 3.13
N ARG A 5 3.75 23.34 2.26
CA ARG A 5 3.68 23.07 0.82
C ARG A 5 4.99 23.38 0.08
N GLU A 6 5.76 24.37 0.55
CA GLU A 6 7.09 24.64 -0.01
C GLU A 6 8.10 23.55 0.36
N MET A 7 7.92 22.90 1.52
CA MET A 7 8.75 21.78 1.95
C MET A 7 8.30 20.46 1.34
N PHE A 8 7.00 20.22 1.27
CA PHE A 8 6.38 19.00 0.78
C PHE A 8 5.22 19.35 -0.15
N PRO A 9 5.38 19.20 -1.48
CA PRO A 9 4.36 19.62 -2.47
C PRO A 9 2.97 19.01 -2.30
N ASP A 10 2.90 17.83 -1.66
CA ASP A 10 1.68 17.09 -1.35
C ASP A 10 1.00 17.53 -0.04
N ALA A 11 1.65 18.39 0.74
CA ALA A 11 1.10 18.88 2.00
C ALA A 11 -0.02 19.91 1.78
N PRO A 12 -0.98 20.01 2.72
CA PRO A 12 -2.02 21.04 2.66
C PRO A 12 -1.42 22.45 2.79
N GLU A 13 -2.07 23.44 2.19
CA GLU A 13 -1.69 24.88 2.26
C GLU A 13 -1.96 25.49 3.65
N ASN A 14 -1.37 24.96 4.69
CA ASN A 14 -1.66 25.34 6.06
C ASN A 14 -0.46 26.02 6.74
N GLY A 15 -0.25 27.29 6.45
CA GLY A 15 0.66 28.13 7.21
C GLY A 15 2.13 27.67 7.19
N LEU A 16 2.83 27.94 8.28
CA LEU A 16 4.24 27.61 8.44
C LEU A 16 4.45 26.12 8.74
N TYR A 17 5.59 25.60 8.31
CA TYR A 17 6.02 24.27 8.76
C TYR A 17 6.39 24.32 10.25
N ILE A 18 5.74 23.49 11.05
CA ILE A 18 5.99 23.38 12.49
C ILE A 18 6.74 22.08 12.71
N PHE A 19 7.94 22.18 13.25
CA PHE A 19 8.74 21.02 13.65
C PHE A 19 8.15 20.36 14.90
N ASP A 20 8.51 19.11 15.13
CA ASP A 20 8.18 18.40 16.37
C ASP A 20 8.77 19.12 17.59
N GLU A 21 8.13 18.98 18.75
CA GLU A 21 8.54 19.68 19.99
C GLU A 21 9.96 19.33 20.45
N ASP A 22 10.42 18.13 20.11
CA ASP A 22 11.76 17.61 20.40
C ASP A 22 12.79 17.85 19.29
N ALA A 23 12.43 18.60 18.25
CA ALA A 23 13.34 18.92 17.16
C ALA A 23 14.56 19.71 17.69
N PRO A 24 15.82 19.26 17.41
CA PRO A 24 17.01 19.88 17.95
C PRO A 24 17.23 21.26 17.31
N VAL A 25 17.26 22.30 18.13
CA VAL A 25 17.47 23.67 17.69
C VAL A 25 18.91 23.86 17.21
N GLY A 26 19.07 24.44 16.00
CA GLY A 26 20.38 24.71 15.39
C GLY A 26 20.93 23.56 14.54
N GLU A 27 20.25 22.42 14.48
CA GLU A 27 20.59 21.33 13.59
C GLU A 27 20.21 21.62 12.12
N ASN A 28 20.80 20.83 11.22
CA ASN A 28 20.51 20.93 9.79
C ASN A 28 19.08 20.43 9.50
N ALA A 29 18.18 21.33 9.15
CA ALA A 29 16.78 21.01 8.86
C ALA A 29 16.61 20.03 7.67
N VAL A 30 17.49 20.06 6.68
CA VAL A 30 17.46 19.15 5.53
C VAL A 30 17.67 17.70 5.99
N ALA A 31 18.70 17.46 6.82
CA ALA A 31 18.98 16.14 7.38
C ALA A 31 17.89 15.70 8.36
N TYR A 32 17.42 16.62 9.23
CA TYR A 32 16.33 16.33 10.17
C TYR A 32 15.03 15.89 9.46
N LEU A 33 14.75 16.48 8.31
CA LEU A 33 13.56 16.18 7.51
C LEU A 33 13.75 15.01 6.55
N GLY A 34 14.95 14.42 6.47
CA GLY A 34 15.25 13.31 5.54
C GLY A 34 15.24 13.75 4.07
N LEU A 35 15.58 15.01 3.78
CA LEU A 35 15.59 15.58 2.43
C LEU A 35 16.97 15.49 1.74
N ASP A 36 17.97 14.91 2.41
CA ASP A 36 19.33 14.68 1.91
C ASP A 36 19.51 13.29 1.27
N ASP A 37 18.42 12.59 1.03
CA ASP A 37 18.42 11.28 0.36
C ASP A 37 18.55 11.42 -1.16
N SER A 38 18.92 10.32 -1.82
CA SER A 38 19.04 10.23 -3.26
C SER A 38 17.94 9.35 -3.82
N VAL A 39 17.13 9.92 -4.70
CA VAL A 39 16.05 9.20 -5.39
C VAL A 39 16.50 8.87 -6.81
N VAL A 40 16.38 7.61 -7.20
CA VAL A 40 16.67 7.16 -8.56
C VAL A 40 15.37 6.79 -9.24
N GLU A 41 15.07 7.47 -10.34
CA GLU A 41 13.91 7.19 -11.17
C GLU A 41 14.29 6.13 -12.23
N TYR A 42 13.48 5.08 -12.33
CA TYR A 42 13.66 4.02 -13.31
C TYR A 42 12.51 4.01 -14.32
N GLU A 43 12.85 4.01 -15.59
CA GLU A 43 11.92 3.70 -16.67
C GLU A 43 11.88 2.18 -16.89
N ILE A 44 10.83 1.53 -16.42
CA ILE A 44 10.69 0.07 -16.47
C ILE A 44 9.79 -0.30 -17.64
N THR A 45 10.30 -1.15 -18.52
CA THR A 45 9.56 -1.64 -19.69
C THR A 45 8.48 -2.65 -19.29
N SER A 46 7.39 -2.72 -20.06
CA SER A 46 6.21 -3.55 -19.76
C SER A 46 6.46 -5.05 -19.65
N ASN A 47 7.59 -5.54 -20.16
CA ASN A 47 8.01 -6.94 -20.06
C ASN A 47 8.79 -7.25 -18.76
N ARG A 48 9.05 -6.24 -17.93
CA ARG A 48 9.83 -6.38 -16.68
C ARG A 48 9.00 -5.97 -15.46
N VAL A 49 7.78 -6.51 -15.38
CA VAL A 49 6.87 -6.25 -14.25
C VAL A 49 7.43 -6.72 -12.90
N ASP A 50 8.38 -7.63 -12.91
CA ASP A 50 9.15 -8.06 -11.74
C ASP A 50 9.97 -6.94 -11.11
N CYS A 51 10.31 -5.90 -11.87
CA CYS A 51 11.07 -4.73 -11.42
C CYS A 51 10.19 -3.59 -10.87
N PHE A 52 8.86 -3.72 -10.85
CA PHE A 52 7.96 -2.75 -10.22
C PHE A 52 7.92 -2.88 -8.68
N SER A 53 9.06 -3.18 -8.08
CA SER A 53 9.23 -3.17 -6.62
C SER A 53 10.69 -2.99 -6.25
N VAL A 54 10.94 -2.51 -5.04
CA VAL A 54 12.30 -2.34 -4.51
C VAL A 54 13.06 -3.67 -4.53
N LEU A 55 12.43 -4.77 -4.11
CA LEU A 55 13.07 -6.09 -4.13
C LEU A 55 13.31 -6.61 -5.55
N GLY A 56 12.43 -6.30 -6.48
CA GLY A 56 12.62 -6.64 -7.90
C GLY A 56 13.82 -5.93 -8.50
N ILE A 57 13.92 -4.61 -8.29
CA ILE A 57 15.09 -3.81 -8.71
C ILE A 57 16.36 -4.27 -7.99
N ALA A 58 16.31 -4.56 -6.70
CA ALA A 58 17.46 -5.04 -5.95
C ALA A 58 17.97 -6.38 -6.50
N ARG A 59 17.08 -7.30 -6.88
CA ARG A 59 17.44 -8.57 -7.52
C ARG A 59 18.10 -8.36 -8.88
N GLU A 60 17.56 -7.47 -9.69
CA GLU A 60 18.12 -7.12 -11.00
C GLU A 60 19.51 -6.47 -10.87
N ALA A 61 19.64 -5.52 -9.95
CA ALA A 61 20.91 -4.87 -9.66
C ALA A 61 21.96 -5.89 -9.17
N ALA A 62 21.57 -6.81 -8.28
CA ALA A 62 22.46 -7.86 -7.79
C ALA A 62 22.96 -8.74 -8.96
N ALA A 63 22.09 -9.14 -9.86
CA ALA A 63 22.44 -9.90 -11.06
C ALA A 63 23.39 -9.11 -11.98
N THR A 64 23.05 -7.85 -12.26
CA THR A 64 23.81 -6.97 -13.16
C THR A 64 25.22 -6.68 -12.64
N PHE A 65 25.34 -6.44 -11.34
CA PHE A 65 26.64 -6.10 -10.70
C PHE A 65 27.36 -7.31 -10.10
N HIS A 66 26.88 -8.52 -10.34
CA HIS A 66 27.43 -9.77 -9.80
C HIS A 66 27.61 -9.73 -8.27
N LYS A 67 26.57 -9.24 -7.59
CA LYS A 67 26.48 -9.18 -6.13
C LYS A 67 25.49 -10.20 -5.60
N GLU A 68 25.65 -10.57 -4.35
CA GLU A 68 24.67 -11.43 -3.66
C GLU A 68 23.37 -10.65 -3.44
N PHE A 69 22.23 -11.28 -3.76
CA PHE A 69 20.91 -10.76 -3.42
C PHE A 69 20.49 -11.25 -2.03
N VAL A 70 20.39 -10.33 -1.08
CA VAL A 70 19.99 -10.63 0.30
C VAL A 70 18.64 -10.00 0.59
N PRO A 71 17.53 -10.76 0.44
CA PRO A 71 16.21 -10.25 0.76
C PRO A 71 16.03 -10.08 2.28
N PRO A 72 15.12 -9.19 2.73
CA PRO A 72 14.83 -9.06 4.15
C PRO A 72 14.23 -10.34 4.71
N VAL A 73 14.62 -10.68 5.94
CA VAL A 73 14.05 -11.82 6.66
C VAL A 73 12.69 -11.42 7.22
N VAL A 74 11.64 -12.10 6.76
CA VAL A 74 10.29 -11.91 7.27
C VAL A 74 10.03 -12.85 8.44
N THR A 75 9.74 -12.28 9.60
CA THR A 75 9.32 -13.07 10.78
C THR A 75 7.81 -13.02 10.90
N GLU A 76 7.15 -14.16 10.82
CA GLU A 76 5.72 -14.25 11.08
C GLU A 76 5.44 -14.17 12.59
N THR A 77 4.58 -13.24 12.96
CA THR A 77 4.05 -13.12 14.31
C THR A 77 2.54 -13.35 14.28
N GLY A 78 2.14 -14.59 14.30
CA GLY A 78 0.73 -15.00 14.43
C GLY A 78 0.40 -15.37 15.88
N ASN A 79 -0.88 -15.47 16.19
CA ASN A 79 -1.37 -16.16 17.36
C ASN A 79 -1.96 -17.53 16.98
N ASN A 80 -2.49 -18.27 17.95
CA ASN A 80 -3.04 -19.60 17.71
C ASN A 80 -4.54 -19.58 17.29
N GLU A 81 -5.08 -18.43 16.91
CA GLU A 81 -6.47 -18.31 16.47
C GLU A 81 -6.58 -18.68 14.99
N ASP A 82 -7.65 -19.40 14.60
CA ASP A 82 -7.91 -19.70 13.21
C ASP A 82 -8.54 -18.50 12.49
N VAL A 83 -7.93 -18.05 11.41
CA VAL A 83 -8.45 -16.95 10.59
C VAL A 83 -9.83 -17.26 10.00
N ASN A 84 -10.16 -18.55 9.80
CA ASN A 84 -11.44 -18.99 9.27
C ASN A 84 -12.62 -18.71 10.23
N ASP A 85 -12.36 -18.51 11.52
CA ASP A 85 -13.38 -18.09 12.50
C ASP A 85 -13.81 -16.63 12.29
N TYR A 86 -13.00 -15.84 11.57
CA TYR A 86 -13.19 -14.40 11.36
C TYR A 86 -13.63 -14.06 9.96
N ILE A 87 -13.02 -14.67 8.94
CA ILE A 87 -13.27 -14.33 7.55
C ILE A 87 -13.09 -15.53 6.64
N LYS A 88 -13.95 -15.63 5.64
CA LYS A 88 -13.83 -16.59 4.53
C LYS A 88 -13.46 -15.86 3.25
N VAL A 89 -12.60 -16.47 2.46
CA VAL A 89 -12.26 -16.02 1.12
C VAL A 89 -12.70 -17.05 0.09
N SER A 90 -13.44 -16.61 -0.92
CA SER A 90 -13.91 -17.46 -2.02
C SER A 90 -13.50 -16.86 -3.35
N VAL A 91 -12.68 -17.56 -4.12
CA VAL A 91 -12.34 -17.19 -5.50
C VAL A 91 -13.20 -18.02 -6.44
N LYS A 92 -14.07 -17.36 -7.22
CA LYS A 92 -14.99 -18.04 -8.15
C LYS A 92 -14.40 -18.21 -9.54
N ASP A 93 -13.67 -17.21 -10.01
CA ASP A 93 -13.10 -17.15 -11.34
C ASP A 93 -11.56 -17.28 -11.25
N GLN A 94 -11.10 -18.50 -11.14
CA GLN A 94 -9.69 -18.84 -10.90
C GLN A 94 -8.79 -18.57 -12.12
N ASP A 95 -9.35 -18.43 -13.28
CA ASP A 95 -8.63 -18.06 -14.50
C ASP A 95 -8.16 -16.59 -14.47
N LEU A 96 -8.93 -15.70 -13.82
CA LEU A 96 -8.55 -14.29 -13.63
C LEU A 96 -7.80 -14.05 -12.31
N CYS A 97 -8.09 -14.83 -11.28
CA CYS A 97 -7.45 -14.72 -9.97
C CYS A 97 -7.15 -16.13 -9.44
N SER A 98 -5.94 -16.58 -9.63
CA SER A 98 -5.51 -17.92 -9.18
C SER A 98 -5.44 -18.03 -7.64
N ARG A 99 -5.20 -16.90 -6.95
CA ARG A 99 -5.04 -16.87 -5.48
C ARG A 99 -5.41 -15.50 -4.92
N TYR A 100 -6.21 -15.49 -3.86
CA TYR A 100 -6.48 -14.31 -3.04
C TYR A 100 -6.33 -14.68 -1.57
N THR A 101 -5.55 -13.93 -0.82
CA THR A 101 -5.27 -14.19 0.59
C THR A 101 -5.78 -13.07 1.46
N ALA A 102 -6.19 -13.40 2.68
CA ALA A 102 -6.58 -12.43 3.69
C ALA A 102 -5.90 -12.76 5.02
N ARG A 103 -5.60 -11.72 5.79
CA ARG A 103 -5.11 -11.80 7.17
C ARG A 103 -5.95 -10.89 8.05
N VAL A 104 -6.25 -11.33 9.26
CA VAL A 104 -6.95 -10.52 10.25
C VAL A 104 -5.95 -9.94 11.24
N VAL A 105 -6.02 -8.65 11.45
CA VAL A 105 -5.21 -7.94 12.46
C VAL A 105 -6.17 -7.29 13.45
N LYS A 106 -5.92 -7.51 14.74
CA LYS A 106 -6.76 -7.02 15.85
C LYS A 106 -6.10 -5.87 16.58
N ASN A 107 -6.91 -5.12 17.33
CA ASN A 107 -6.46 -4.06 18.24
C ASN A 107 -5.65 -2.97 17.52
N ILE A 108 -6.04 -2.64 16.30
CA ILE A 108 -5.39 -1.59 15.50
C ILE A 108 -5.65 -0.24 16.17
N LYS A 109 -4.59 0.56 16.31
CA LYS A 109 -4.67 1.97 16.67
C LYS A 109 -4.25 2.81 15.49
N PHE A 110 -5.15 3.65 15.01
CA PHE A 110 -4.80 4.62 13.97
C PHE A 110 -3.86 5.68 14.53
N ALA A 111 -2.76 5.89 13.85
CA ALA A 111 -1.75 6.86 14.20
C ALA A 111 -0.99 7.29 12.92
N PRO A 112 -0.26 8.41 12.94
CA PRO A 112 0.74 8.68 11.91
C PRO A 112 1.75 7.53 11.83
N SER A 113 2.23 7.25 10.63
CA SER A 113 3.30 6.27 10.43
C SER A 113 4.61 6.74 11.05
N PRO A 114 5.51 5.82 11.41
CA PRO A 114 6.86 6.21 11.84
C PRO A 114 7.55 7.09 10.79
N LYS A 115 8.35 8.05 11.24
CA LYS A 115 9.03 9.03 10.38
C LYS A 115 9.77 8.37 9.21
N TRP A 116 10.58 7.33 9.48
CA TRP A 116 11.32 6.60 8.45
C TRP A 116 10.43 6.05 7.33
N MET A 117 9.22 5.57 7.66
CA MET A 117 8.26 5.04 6.66
C MET A 117 7.68 6.18 5.83
N GLN A 118 7.33 7.29 6.47
CA GLN A 118 6.84 8.48 5.77
C GLN A 118 7.87 9.04 4.79
N GLU A 119 9.14 9.11 5.20
CA GLU A 119 10.25 9.57 4.36
C GLU A 119 10.41 8.68 3.12
N ARG A 120 10.44 7.37 3.30
CA ARG A 120 10.54 6.41 2.19
C ARG A 120 9.35 6.47 1.24
N LEU A 121 8.12 6.58 1.75
CA LEU A 121 6.94 6.74 0.91
C LEU A 121 6.99 8.03 0.10
N ARG A 122 7.38 9.15 0.71
CA ARG A 122 7.56 10.42 -0.01
C ARG A 122 8.65 10.32 -1.09
N ALA A 123 9.74 9.64 -0.82
CA ALA A 123 10.79 9.39 -1.82
C ALA A 123 10.28 8.61 -3.03
N HIS A 124 9.28 7.74 -2.85
CA HIS A 124 8.56 7.04 -3.92
C HIS A 124 7.41 7.87 -4.54
N GLY A 125 7.21 9.12 -4.11
CA GLY A 125 6.11 9.95 -4.59
C GLY A 125 4.75 9.62 -3.98
N ILE A 126 4.71 8.81 -2.92
CA ILE A 126 3.48 8.42 -2.21
C ILE A 126 3.29 9.30 -0.99
N ARG A 127 2.12 9.95 -0.92
CA ARG A 127 1.73 10.76 0.22
C ARG A 127 1.36 9.89 1.43
N PRO A 128 2.05 10.02 2.59
CA PRO A 128 1.65 9.37 3.81
C PRO A 128 0.28 9.85 4.32
N ILE A 129 -0.55 8.94 4.83
CA ILE A 129 -1.91 9.23 5.31
C ILE A 129 -2.05 8.80 6.77
N ASN A 130 -1.88 7.52 7.05
CA ASN A 130 -1.89 6.92 8.37
C ASN A 130 -1.21 5.55 8.33
N ASN A 131 -0.86 5.03 9.48
CA ASN A 131 -0.09 3.79 9.60
C ASN A 131 -0.71 2.59 8.84
N LEU A 132 -2.03 2.46 8.79
CA LEU A 132 -2.68 1.34 8.11
C LEU A 132 -2.53 1.43 6.59
N VAL A 133 -2.86 2.59 6.02
CA VAL A 133 -2.75 2.84 4.58
C VAL A 133 -1.29 2.83 4.14
N ASP A 134 -0.42 3.45 4.92
CA ASP A 134 1.00 3.58 4.62
C ASP A 134 1.71 2.21 4.64
N ILE A 135 1.35 1.31 5.57
CA ILE A 135 1.86 -0.06 5.58
C ILE A 135 1.46 -0.80 4.29
N THR A 136 0.23 -0.67 3.82
CA THR A 136 -0.19 -1.32 2.58
C THR A 136 0.55 -0.78 1.37
N ASN A 137 0.76 0.52 1.29
CA ASN A 137 1.57 1.15 0.25
C ASN A 137 3.04 0.74 0.35
N TYR A 138 3.60 0.76 1.56
CA TYR A 138 5.01 0.37 1.76
C TYR A 138 5.27 -1.09 1.32
N VAL A 139 4.39 -2.02 1.67
CA VAL A 139 4.51 -3.42 1.23
C VAL A 139 4.35 -3.55 -0.28
N MET A 140 3.46 -2.78 -0.90
CA MET A 140 3.32 -2.76 -2.35
C MET A 140 4.59 -2.27 -3.04
N GLU A 141 5.21 -1.20 -2.57
CA GLU A 141 6.46 -0.67 -3.13
C GLU A 141 7.64 -1.63 -2.88
N GLU A 142 7.72 -2.22 -1.71
CA GLU A 142 8.84 -3.11 -1.36
C GLU A 142 8.75 -4.46 -2.08
N TYR A 143 7.57 -5.10 -2.12
CA TYR A 143 7.36 -6.46 -2.62
C TYR A 143 6.65 -6.54 -3.97
N GLY A 144 6.07 -5.46 -4.46
CA GLY A 144 5.27 -5.45 -5.69
C GLY A 144 3.88 -6.06 -5.54
N GLN A 145 3.40 -6.25 -4.30
CA GLN A 145 2.10 -6.87 -4.03
C GLN A 145 1.11 -5.84 -3.50
N PRO A 146 0.12 -5.42 -4.33
CA PRO A 146 -0.95 -4.55 -3.88
C PRO A 146 -1.74 -5.18 -2.72
N MET A 147 -2.08 -4.36 -1.73
CA MET A 147 -2.85 -4.76 -0.57
C MET A 147 -4.02 -3.82 -0.36
N HIS A 148 -5.08 -4.34 0.25
CA HIS A 148 -6.23 -3.54 0.65
C HIS A 148 -6.62 -3.86 2.09
N ALA A 149 -6.87 -2.83 2.88
CA ALA A 149 -7.33 -2.97 4.26
C ALA A 149 -8.83 -2.76 4.35
N TYR A 150 -9.52 -3.69 4.98
CA TYR A 150 -10.97 -3.62 5.22
C TYR A 150 -11.27 -3.66 6.70
N ASP A 151 -12.20 -2.86 7.15
CA ASP A 151 -12.80 -3.02 8.46
C ASP A 151 -13.65 -4.29 8.47
N LEU A 152 -13.26 -5.25 9.30
CA LEU A 152 -13.87 -6.57 9.39
C LEU A 152 -15.37 -6.49 9.78
N ASP A 153 -15.76 -5.53 10.62
CA ASP A 153 -17.14 -5.36 11.05
C ASP A 153 -18.04 -4.86 9.91
N THR A 154 -17.45 -4.23 8.88
CA THR A 154 -18.17 -3.80 7.68
C THR A 154 -18.34 -4.92 6.64
N ILE A 155 -17.72 -6.09 6.84
CA ILE A 155 -17.82 -7.23 5.92
C ILE A 155 -19.04 -8.07 6.28
N GLU A 156 -20.18 -7.80 5.62
CA GLU A 156 -21.40 -8.57 5.79
C GLU A 156 -21.16 -10.05 5.48
N GLY A 157 -21.57 -10.92 6.43
CA GLY A 157 -21.44 -12.37 6.30
C GLY A 157 -20.00 -12.87 6.46
N LYS A 158 -19.05 -11.99 6.81
CA LYS A 158 -17.64 -12.34 7.01
C LYS A 158 -17.04 -13.13 5.84
N GLU A 159 -17.40 -12.75 4.62
CA GLU A 159 -16.92 -13.39 3.40
C GLU A 159 -16.49 -12.36 2.36
N ILE A 160 -15.28 -12.53 1.82
CA ILE A 160 -14.78 -11.85 0.62
C ILE A 160 -14.93 -12.80 -0.56
N ILE A 161 -15.58 -12.35 -1.61
CA ILE A 161 -15.83 -13.12 -2.83
C ILE A 161 -15.11 -12.41 -3.98
N VAL A 162 -14.20 -13.11 -4.61
CA VAL A 162 -13.50 -12.66 -5.83
C VAL A 162 -14.17 -13.34 -7.02
N ARG A 163 -14.74 -12.55 -7.92
CA ARG A 163 -15.50 -13.04 -9.09
C ARG A 163 -15.51 -12.02 -10.23
N ARG A 164 -15.91 -12.47 -11.40
CA ARG A 164 -16.23 -11.56 -12.52
C ARG A 164 -17.42 -10.67 -12.16
N ALA A 165 -17.44 -9.48 -12.69
CA ALA A 165 -18.64 -8.64 -12.69
C ALA A 165 -19.73 -9.28 -13.53
N ALA A 166 -21.00 -8.97 -13.23
CA ALA A 166 -22.10 -9.26 -14.15
C ALA A 166 -22.14 -8.20 -15.26
N ALA A 167 -22.61 -8.58 -16.44
CA ALA A 167 -22.79 -7.62 -17.53
C ALA A 167 -23.69 -6.45 -17.09
N GLY A 168 -23.18 -5.22 -17.19
CA GLY A 168 -23.87 -4.01 -16.76
C GLY A 168 -23.90 -3.76 -15.26
N GLU A 169 -23.15 -4.51 -14.46
CA GLU A 169 -23.03 -4.26 -13.02
C GLU A 169 -22.38 -2.90 -12.78
N LYS A 170 -22.99 -2.09 -11.91
CA LYS A 170 -22.49 -0.76 -11.58
C LYS A 170 -21.62 -0.79 -10.33
N PHE A 171 -20.52 -0.04 -10.38
CA PHE A 171 -19.60 0.14 -9.27
C PHE A 171 -19.15 1.60 -9.17
N VAL A 172 -19.11 2.12 -7.94
CA VAL A 172 -18.54 3.46 -7.68
C VAL A 172 -17.12 3.28 -7.16
N THR A 173 -16.17 3.77 -7.91
CA THR A 173 -14.74 3.73 -7.55
C THR A 173 -14.39 4.72 -6.44
N LEU A 174 -13.19 4.61 -5.85
CA LEU A 174 -12.76 5.48 -4.73
C LEU A 174 -12.69 6.96 -5.10
N ASP A 175 -12.54 7.28 -6.38
CA ASP A 175 -12.62 8.64 -6.93
C ASP A 175 -14.05 9.17 -7.12
N GLY A 176 -15.05 8.38 -6.69
CA GLY A 176 -16.47 8.73 -6.77
C GLY A 176 -17.11 8.55 -8.14
N GLN A 177 -16.41 8.00 -9.13
CA GLN A 177 -16.95 7.77 -10.46
C GLN A 177 -17.79 6.49 -10.53
N GLU A 178 -19.00 6.57 -11.08
CA GLU A 178 -19.80 5.41 -11.40
C GLU A 178 -19.28 4.76 -12.68
N ARG A 179 -18.91 3.48 -12.58
CA ARG A 179 -18.46 2.66 -13.70
C ARG A 179 -19.49 1.58 -13.98
N GLN A 180 -19.79 1.36 -15.25
CA GLN A 180 -20.56 0.21 -15.72
C GLN A 180 -19.56 -0.87 -16.14
N LEU A 181 -19.66 -2.02 -15.50
CA LEU A 181 -18.71 -3.11 -15.66
C LEU A 181 -19.23 -4.15 -16.66
N ASP A 182 -18.32 -4.88 -17.24
CA ASP A 182 -18.58 -6.06 -18.05
C ASP A 182 -17.99 -7.32 -17.42
N GLU A 183 -18.22 -8.46 -18.03
CA GLU A 183 -17.78 -9.78 -17.54
C GLU A 183 -16.26 -10.02 -17.63
N ASN A 184 -15.49 -9.10 -18.20
CA ASN A 184 -14.01 -9.18 -18.21
C ASN A 184 -13.39 -8.53 -16.96
N VAL A 185 -14.18 -7.81 -16.18
CA VAL A 185 -13.72 -7.12 -14.99
C VAL A 185 -13.78 -8.04 -13.77
N LEU A 186 -12.66 -8.22 -13.09
CA LEU A 186 -12.59 -8.92 -11.82
C LEU A 186 -13.03 -8.00 -10.68
N MET A 187 -13.91 -8.49 -9.82
CA MET A 187 -14.41 -7.76 -8.67
C MET A 187 -14.09 -8.43 -7.35
N ILE A 188 -13.81 -7.61 -6.34
CA ILE A 188 -13.74 -8.03 -4.95
C ILE A 188 -15.04 -7.58 -4.26
N LYS A 189 -15.82 -8.51 -3.75
CA LYS A 189 -17.13 -8.25 -3.13
C LYS A 189 -17.21 -8.71 -1.69
N LYS A 190 -17.90 -7.94 -0.87
CA LYS A 190 -18.62 -8.43 0.32
C LYS A 190 -19.96 -9.01 -0.17
N LYS A 191 -20.63 -9.82 0.63
CA LYS A 191 -21.85 -10.54 0.24
C LYS A 191 -22.89 -9.72 -0.54
N LYS A 192 -23.08 -8.44 -0.23
CA LYS A 192 -24.05 -7.56 -0.91
C LYS A 192 -23.43 -6.34 -1.59
N LYS A 193 -22.19 -5.97 -1.29
CA LYS A 193 -21.56 -4.74 -1.77
C LYS A 193 -20.19 -5.03 -2.39
N ALA A 194 -19.95 -4.50 -3.58
CA ALA A 194 -18.62 -4.48 -4.17
C ALA A 194 -17.69 -3.55 -3.38
N VAL A 195 -16.42 -3.90 -3.25
CA VAL A 195 -15.44 -3.14 -2.48
C VAL A 195 -14.12 -2.88 -3.23
N GLY A 196 -13.97 -3.49 -4.41
CA GLY A 196 -12.84 -3.26 -5.31
C GLY A 196 -13.09 -3.87 -6.70
N ILE A 197 -12.39 -3.34 -7.66
CA ILE A 197 -12.25 -3.83 -9.04
C ILE A 197 -10.78 -3.80 -9.41
#